data_7dd65706565d20838d8990952d9fce7c
#
_entry.id   7dd65706565d20838d8990952d9fce7c
#
_cell.length_a   1.000
_cell.length_b   1.000
_cell.length_c   1.000
_cell.angle_alpha   90.00
_cell.angle_beta   90.00
_cell.angle_gamma   90.00
#
_symmetry.space_group_name_H-M   'P 1'
#
loop_
_entity.id
_entity.type
_entity.pdbx_description
1 polymer ?
#
loop_
_entity_poly.entity_id
_entity_poly.type
_entity_poly.pdbx_seq_one_letter_code
_entity_poly.pdbx_strand_id
1 'polypeptide(L)'
;DGKDISPLVLEATDDLPSFAGMKWQGNGELSFTKEQQLTLKRARLDVIIIKKESDSNTKYELFQRLNTGGSLLSDQEVRNCLVIMSNRDIYELIEKLSNNISFEKCLKISERKSGEQYDQEMIVRLLVADHIDWNCISKYKDFSELLDKEVLKICDDTNYNIEDITDRFEKSFDLLSGLFGEDAFRKFEDGKYTGPFLASAFQTIAFGVMTNIEAILKIEDKNKWLQKKVKAIYLEETYIRNTVPGVRA
;
A
#
# COMPACT_ATOMS: atom_id res chain seq x y z
N ASP A 1 17.66 19.19 4.38
CA ASP A 1 16.59 19.69 5.23
C ASP A 1 16.42 18.71 6.37
N GLY A 2 16.84 19.15 7.61
CA GLY A 2 16.87 18.27 8.78
C GLY A 2 15.45 17.97 9.30
N LYS A 3 14.86 16.91 8.81
CA LYS A 3 13.81 16.24 9.57
C LYS A 3 14.47 15.67 10.83
N ASP A 4 13.93 15.99 12.00
CA ASP A 4 14.29 15.36 13.27
C ASP A 4 14.00 13.85 13.13
N ILE A 5 15.03 13.11 12.73
CA ILE A 5 14.96 11.65 12.66
C ILE A 5 15.07 11.18 14.10
N SER A 6 13.99 10.66 14.65
CA SER A 6 14.03 9.99 15.96
C SER A 6 15.14 8.95 15.96
N PRO A 7 15.98 8.90 17.00
CA PRO A 7 17.09 7.94 17.04
C PRO A 7 16.56 6.52 16.96
N LEU A 8 17.18 5.70 16.11
CA LEU A 8 16.86 4.29 15.98
C LEU A 8 16.97 3.60 17.35
N VAL A 9 15.91 2.91 17.74
CA VAL A 9 15.84 2.06 18.93
C VAL A 9 15.79 0.62 18.46
N LEU A 10 16.69 -0.24 18.97
CA LEU A 10 16.73 -1.63 18.59
C LEU A 10 15.60 -2.42 19.26
N GLU A 11 15.03 -3.36 18.52
CA GLU A 11 14.10 -4.35 19.04
C GLU A 11 14.85 -5.63 19.44
N ALA A 12 14.27 -6.39 20.36
CA ALA A 12 14.80 -7.71 20.70
C ALA A 12 14.62 -8.68 19.54
N THR A 13 15.65 -9.48 19.28
CA THR A 13 15.53 -10.67 18.43
C THR A 13 15.86 -11.91 19.25
N ASP A 14 15.47 -13.09 18.77
CA ASP A 14 15.77 -14.36 19.47
C ASP A 14 17.26 -14.56 19.70
N ASP A 15 18.11 -14.10 18.76
CA ASP A 15 19.57 -14.20 18.84
C ASP A 15 20.22 -13.08 19.67
N LEU A 16 19.56 -11.94 19.81
CA LEU A 16 20.11 -10.73 20.46
C LEU A 16 19.10 -10.06 21.41
N PRO A 17 18.56 -10.80 22.41
CA PRO A 17 17.55 -10.27 23.31
C PRO A 17 18.06 -9.11 24.17
N SER A 18 19.37 -9.04 24.42
CA SER A 18 20.01 -7.99 25.23
C SER A 18 20.07 -6.62 24.56
N PHE A 19 19.76 -6.53 23.26
CA PHE A 19 19.78 -5.26 22.53
C PHE A 19 18.42 -4.55 22.52
N ALA A 20 17.39 -5.13 23.14
CA ALA A 20 16.08 -4.51 23.27
C ALA A 20 16.17 -3.10 23.88
N GLY A 21 15.64 -2.12 23.20
CA GLY A 21 15.61 -0.73 23.64
C GLY A 21 16.93 0.04 23.51
N MET A 22 18.02 -0.60 23.05
CA MET A 22 19.32 0.05 22.92
C MET A 22 19.34 1.07 21.77
N LYS A 23 20.08 2.16 21.98
CA LYS A 23 20.32 3.25 21.03
C LYS A 23 21.80 3.36 20.72
N TRP A 24 22.13 3.88 19.54
CA TRP A 24 23.52 4.13 19.14
C TRP A 24 24.25 5.07 20.12
N GLN A 25 23.57 6.15 20.55
CA GLN A 25 24.03 7.11 21.53
C GLN A 25 22.90 7.41 22.52
N GLY A 26 23.22 7.51 23.79
CA GLY A 26 22.28 7.81 24.85
C GLY A 26 23.00 7.88 26.21
N ASN A 27 22.28 8.29 27.24
CA ASN A 27 22.77 8.31 28.61
C ASN A 27 22.23 7.08 29.33
N GLY A 28 23.11 6.16 29.76
CA GLY A 28 22.75 5.03 30.60
C GLY A 28 22.88 3.63 29.94
N GLU A 29 22.28 2.64 30.58
CA GLU A 29 22.42 1.22 30.24
C GLU A 29 21.83 0.82 28.87
N LEU A 30 20.92 1.62 28.32
CA LEU A 30 20.27 1.38 27.02
C LEU A 30 21.00 2.08 25.86
N SER A 31 22.32 2.18 25.92
CA SER A 31 23.14 2.69 24.83
C SER A 31 24.32 1.79 24.55
N PHE A 32 24.72 1.73 23.29
CA PHE A 32 25.91 0.98 22.89
C PHE A 32 27.16 1.46 23.63
N THR A 33 27.92 0.53 24.18
CA THR A 33 29.25 0.81 24.72
C THR A 33 30.20 1.24 23.60
N LYS A 34 31.30 1.92 23.95
CA LYS A 34 32.33 2.29 22.95
C LYS A 34 32.90 1.08 22.21
N GLU A 35 33.02 -0.04 22.91
CA GLU A 35 33.51 -1.29 22.34
C GLU A 35 32.53 -1.89 21.33
N GLN A 36 31.23 -1.94 21.68
CA GLN A 36 30.16 -2.37 20.76
C GLN A 36 30.07 -1.46 19.53
N GLN A 37 30.14 -0.13 19.72
CA GLN A 37 30.17 0.83 18.61
C GLN A 37 31.39 0.60 17.69
N LEU A 38 32.57 0.31 18.28
CA LEU A 38 33.78 0.06 17.52
C LEU A 38 33.68 -1.24 16.72
N THR A 39 33.11 -2.29 17.31
CA THR A 39 32.86 -3.57 16.66
C THR A 39 31.97 -3.39 15.43
N LEU A 40 30.85 -2.69 15.60
CA LEU A 40 29.93 -2.40 14.49
C LEU A 40 30.57 -1.53 13.39
N LYS A 41 31.34 -0.49 13.78
CA LYS A 41 32.05 0.37 12.80
C LYS A 41 33.11 -0.37 12.01
N ARG A 42 33.66 -1.45 12.54
CA ARG A 42 34.69 -2.29 11.90
C ARG A 42 34.12 -3.53 11.22
N ALA A 43 32.81 -3.78 11.38
CA ALA A 43 32.15 -4.89 10.69
C ALA A 43 32.30 -4.75 9.18
N ARG A 44 32.64 -5.84 8.51
CA ARG A 44 32.71 -5.90 7.04
C ARG A 44 31.33 -6.24 6.52
N LEU A 45 30.91 -5.50 5.51
CA LEU A 45 29.69 -5.76 4.77
C LEU A 45 30.09 -6.15 3.32
N ASP A 46 29.62 -7.30 2.88
CA ASP A 46 29.72 -7.67 1.48
C ASP A 46 28.60 -6.96 0.72
N VAL A 47 28.98 -6.21 -0.32
CA VAL A 47 28.06 -5.43 -1.14
C VAL A 47 27.96 -6.05 -2.53
N ILE A 48 26.76 -6.47 -2.91
CA ILE A 48 26.45 -6.92 -4.28
C ILE A 48 25.72 -5.78 -4.99
N ILE A 49 26.32 -5.29 -6.08
CA ILE A 49 25.74 -4.21 -6.87
C ILE A 49 25.02 -4.80 -8.08
N ILE A 50 23.71 -4.63 -8.12
CA ILE A 50 22.87 -4.96 -9.28
C ILE A 50 22.95 -3.77 -10.25
N LYS A 51 23.43 -4.03 -11.47
CA LYS A 51 23.55 -2.97 -12.46
C LYS A 51 22.20 -2.55 -13.01
N LYS A 52 22.11 -1.28 -13.44
CA LYS A 52 20.90 -0.69 -14.02
C LYS A 52 20.44 -1.42 -15.29
N GLU A 53 21.38 -1.95 -16.05
CA GLU A 53 21.18 -2.66 -17.33
C GLU A 53 20.59 -4.07 -17.17
N SER A 54 20.51 -4.60 -15.95
CA SER A 54 19.82 -5.87 -15.70
C SER A 54 18.32 -5.70 -15.98
N ASP A 55 17.72 -6.70 -16.64
CA ASP A 55 16.27 -6.66 -16.90
C ASP A 55 15.44 -6.69 -15.60
N SER A 56 14.22 -6.16 -15.68
CA SER A 56 13.35 -6.00 -14.51
C SER A 56 12.98 -7.34 -13.87
N ASN A 57 12.81 -8.41 -14.67
CA ASN A 57 12.49 -9.74 -14.14
C ASN A 57 13.66 -10.34 -13.35
N THR A 58 14.89 -10.20 -13.85
CA THR A 58 16.10 -10.65 -13.14
C THR A 58 16.28 -9.90 -11.82
N LYS A 59 16.01 -8.59 -11.79
CA LYS A 59 16.05 -7.79 -10.56
C LYS A 59 15.02 -8.28 -9.56
N TYR A 60 13.79 -8.54 -10.02
CA TYR A 60 12.70 -9.05 -9.20
C TYR A 60 13.00 -10.40 -8.57
N GLU A 61 13.39 -11.40 -9.40
CA GLU A 61 13.74 -12.73 -8.90
C GLU A 61 14.90 -12.70 -7.89
N LEU A 62 15.91 -11.89 -8.16
CA LEU A 62 17.04 -11.75 -7.25
C LEU A 62 16.62 -11.12 -5.93
N PHE A 63 15.77 -10.08 -5.98
CA PHE A 63 15.28 -9.41 -4.78
C PHE A 63 14.40 -10.33 -3.92
N GLN A 64 13.52 -11.10 -4.55
CA GLN A 64 12.72 -12.13 -3.84
C GLN A 64 13.61 -13.19 -3.17
N ARG A 65 14.65 -13.67 -3.86
CA ARG A 65 15.59 -14.65 -3.31
C ARG A 65 16.42 -14.10 -2.15
N LEU A 66 16.83 -12.85 -2.21
CA LEU A 66 17.59 -12.19 -1.15
C LEU A 66 16.74 -11.93 0.10
N ASN A 67 15.42 -11.78 -0.08
CA ASN A 67 14.47 -11.57 1.02
C ASN A 67 14.28 -12.81 1.92
N THR A 68 14.88 -13.94 1.62
CA THR A 68 14.73 -15.20 2.39
C THR A 68 15.65 -15.31 3.61
N GLY A 69 16.57 -14.36 3.82
CA GLY A 69 17.68 -14.48 4.78
C GLY A 69 17.60 -13.59 6.03
N GLY A 70 16.45 -12.97 6.34
CA GLY A 70 16.31 -12.06 7.48
C GLY A 70 14.86 -11.84 7.88
N SER A 71 14.54 -10.66 8.40
CA SER A 71 13.15 -10.23 8.55
C SER A 71 12.53 -10.13 7.17
N LEU A 72 11.51 -10.94 6.91
CA LEU A 72 10.84 -10.99 5.60
C LEU A 72 10.13 -9.66 5.35
N LEU A 73 10.40 -9.06 4.21
CA LEU A 73 9.62 -7.93 3.71
C LEU A 73 8.22 -8.40 3.31
N SER A 74 7.24 -7.54 3.47
CA SER A 74 5.91 -7.76 2.89
C SER A 74 5.97 -7.70 1.36
N ASP A 75 4.95 -8.26 0.69
CA ASP A 75 4.85 -8.20 -0.78
C ASP A 75 4.89 -6.75 -1.27
N GLN A 76 4.29 -5.82 -0.51
CA GLN A 76 4.27 -4.41 -0.91
C GLN A 76 5.63 -3.73 -0.75
N GLU A 77 6.39 -4.04 0.29
CA GLU A 77 7.75 -3.52 0.46
C GLU A 77 8.67 -3.98 -0.69
N VAL A 78 8.54 -5.25 -1.09
CA VAL A 78 9.24 -5.78 -2.28
C VAL A 78 8.81 -5.03 -3.54
N ARG A 79 7.52 -4.83 -3.73
CA ARG A 79 6.94 -4.09 -4.88
C ARG A 79 7.43 -2.64 -4.92
N ASN A 80 7.49 -1.96 -3.79
CA ASN A 80 8.02 -0.61 -3.69
C ASN A 80 9.47 -0.52 -4.19
N CYS A 81 10.32 -1.49 -3.85
CA CYS A 81 11.69 -1.53 -4.36
C CYS A 81 11.74 -1.65 -5.89
N LEU A 82 10.82 -2.43 -6.49
CA LEU A 82 10.74 -2.56 -7.94
C LEU A 82 10.28 -1.27 -8.61
N VAL A 83 9.23 -0.67 -8.07
CA VAL A 83 8.67 0.58 -8.59
C VAL A 83 9.72 1.70 -8.55
N ILE A 84 10.42 1.90 -7.42
CA ILE A 84 11.43 2.96 -7.29
C ILE A 84 12.63 2.74 -8.22
N MET A 85 12.99 1.47 -8.51
CA MET A 85 14.04 1.14 -9.47
C MET A 85 13.62 1.36 -10.92
N SER A 86 12.32 1.23 -11.22
CA SER A 86 11.77 1.36 -12.57
C SER A 86 11.38 2.80 -12.87
N ASN A 87 10.60 3.44 -12.00
CA ASN A 87 10.12 4.80 -12.19
C ASN A 87 9.89 5.48 -10.84
N ARG A 88 10.77 6.44 -10.54
CA ARG A 88 10.72 7.17 -9.28
C ARG A 88 9.48 8.04 -9.14
N ASP A 89 8.97 8.62 -10.23
CA ASP A 89 7.80 9.50 -10.19
C ASP A 89 6.54 8.70 -9.80
N ILE A 90 6.41 7.46 -10.27
CA ILE A 90 5.32 6.55 -9.86
C ILE A 90 5.46 6.16 -8.38
N TYR A 91 6.68 5.91 -7.89
CA TYR A 91 6.88 5.67 -6.47
C TYR A 91 6.48 6.88 -5.61
N GLU A 92 6.91 8.09 -6.00
CA GLU A 92 6.55 9.34 -5.31
C GLU A 92 5.02 9.61 -5.37
N LEU A 93 4.35 9.22 -6.46
CA LEU A 93 2.90 9.25 -6.55
C LEU A 93 2.26 8.31 -5.51
N ILE A 94 2.70 7.05 -5.43
CA ILE A 94 2.17 6.08 -4.44
C ILE A 94 2.36 6.62 -3.02
N GLU A 95 3.55 7.13 -2.71
CA GLU A 95 3.85 7.73 -1.40
C GLU A 95 2.97 8.96 -1.12
N LYS A 96 2.81 9.86 -2.08
CA LYS A 96 1.96 11.04 -1.95
C LYS A 96 0.50 10.66 -1.68
N LEU A 97 -0.04 9.71 -2.45
CA LEU A 97 -1.45 9.32 -2.33
C LEU A 97 -1.71 8.53 -1.03
N SER A 98 -0.77 7.71 -0.58
CA SER A 98 -0.91 6.97 0.69
C SER A 98 -0.91 7.89 1.91
N ASN A 99 -0.21 9.04 1.85
CA ASN A 99 -0.19 10.07 2.89
C ASN A 99 -1.32 11.11 2.76
N ASN A 100 -2.33 10.87 1.91
CA ASN A 100 -3.46 11.79 1.79
C ASN A 100 -4.39 11.68 3.00
N ILE A 101 -4.68 12.80 3.66
CA ILE A 101 -5.46 12.85 4.90
C ILE A 101 -6.87 12.26 4.75
N SER A 102 -7.54 12.50 3.61
CA SER A 102 -8.87 11.96 3.33
C SER A 102 -8.84 10.46 3.10
N PHE A 103 -7.78 9.95 2.47
CA PHE A 103 -7.54 8.52 2.31
C PHE A 103 -7.26 7.85 3.66
N GLU A 104 -6.33 8.35 4.44
CA GLU A 104 -6.01 7.83 5.78
C GLU A 104 -7.25 7.75 6.69
N LYS A 105 -8.09 8.80 6.66
CA LYS A 105 -9.35 8.83 7.43
C LYS A 105 -10.33 7.73 7.04
N CYS A 106 -10.32 7.30 5.78
CA CYS A 106 -11.15 6.19 5.30
C CYS A 106 -10.52 4.82 5.57
N LEU A 107 -9.21 4.76 5.82
CA LEU A 107 -8.44 3.53 5.92
C LEU A 107 -8.16 3.18 7.39
N LYS A 108 -9.13 2.53 8.04
CA LYS A 108 -8.93 2.05 9.42
C LYS A 108 -8.20 0.70 9.43
N ILE A 109 -6.89 0.73 9.32
CA ILE A 109 -6.02 -0.45 9.38
C ILE A 109 -5.26 -0.52 10.71
N SER A 110 -4.76 -1.71 11.07
CA SER A 110 -3.94 -1.89 12.27
C SER A 110 -2.52 -1.34 12.06
N GLU A 111 -1.84 -0.97 13.15
CA GLU A 111 -0.44 -0.53 13.13
C GLU A 111 0.48 -1.53 12.43
N ARG A 112 0.26 -2.84 12.65
CA ARG A 112 1.02 -3.89 11.95
C ARG A 112 0.86 -3.79 10.43
N LYS A 113 -0.37 -3.64 9.93
CA LYS A 113 -0.62 -3.50 8.48
C LYS A 113 -0.03 -2.22 7.91
N SER A 114 -0.09 -1.13 8.65
CA SER A 114 0.58 0.12 8.26
C SER A 114 2.11 -0.09 8.19
N GLY A 115 2.70 -0.78 9.17
CA GLY A 115 4.12 -1.14 9.14
C GLY A 115 4.51 -2.05 7.96
N GLU A 116 3.59 -2.86 7.44
CA GLU A 116 3.75 -3.72 6.25
C GLU A 116 3.45 -2.97 4.92
N GLN A 117 3.29 -1.64 4.93
CA GLN A 117 2.98 -0.78 3.77
C GLN A 117 1.64 -1.14 3.09
N TYR A 118 0.67 -1.60 3.86
CA TYR A 118 -0.63 -2.03 3.33
C TYR A 118 -1.46 -0.87 2.76
N ASP A 119 -1.27 0.35 3.27
CA ASP A 119 -1.82 1.59 2.72
C ASP A 119 -1.33 1.84 1.29
N GLN A 120 -0.03 1.69 1.05
CA GLN A 120 0.56 1.80 -0.28
C GLN A 120 0.09 0.68 -1.21
N GLU A 121 -0.13 -0.54 -0.68
CA GLU A 121 -0.74 -1.62 -1.48
C GLU A 121 -2.15 -1.22 -1.95
N MET A 122 -2.95 -0.57 -1.11
CA MET A 122 -4.27 -0.09 -1.51
C MET A 122 -4.19 0.94 -2.63
N ILE A 123 -3.19 1.82 -2.61
CA ILE A 123 -2.94 2.75 -3.72
C ILE A 123 -2.58 1.98 -5.00
N VAL A 124 -1.61 1.06 -4.93
CA VAL A 124 -1.21 0.25 -6.10
C VAL A 124 -2.42 -0.48 -6.70
N ARG A 125 -3.30 -1.04 -5.88
CA ARG A 125 -4.54 -1.69 -6.35
C ARG A 125 -5.43 -0.75 -7.15
N LEU A 126 -5.56 0.51 -6.74
CA LEU A 126 -6.34 1.52 -7.49
C LEU A 126 -5.67 1.91 -8.80
N LEU A 127 -4.35 2.18 -8.77
CA LEU A 127 -3.60 2.54 -9.98
C LEU A 127 -3.65 1.41 -11.02
N VAL A 128 -3.46 0.17 -10.57
CA VAL A 128 -3.56 -1.00 -11.44
C VAL A 128 -4.98 -1.18 -11.97
N ALA A 129 -6.01 -1.03 -11.14
CA ALA A 129 -7.40 -1.15 -11.57
C ALA A 129 -7.80 -0.10 -12.62
N ASP A 130 -7.23 1.10 -12.55
CA ASP A 130 -7.45 2.18 -13.50
C ASP A 130 -6.73 1.96 -14.85
N HIS A 131 -5.59 1.27 -14.84
CA HIS A 131 -4.73 1.08 -16.00
C HIS A 131 -4.96 -0.25 -16.75
N ILE A 132 -5.38 -1.30 -16.05
CA ILE A 132 -5.42 -2.67 -16.57
C ILE A 132 -6.47 -2.87 -17.66
N ASP A 133 -6.12 -3.63 -18.70
CA ASP A 133 -7.12 -4.25 -19.57
C ASP A 133 -7.75 -5.47 -18.85
N TRP A 134 -8.97 -5.28 -18.39
CA TRP A 134 -9.73 -6.30 -17.64
C TRP A 134 -9.93 -7.63 -18.39
N ASN A 135 -9.79 -7.65 -19.72
CA ASN A 135 -9.85 -8.88 -20.52
C ASN A 135 -8.59 -9.75 -20.33
N CYS A 136 -7.54 -9.21 -19.74
CA CYS A 136 -6.25 -9.89 -19.58
C CYS A 136 -6.04 -10.52 -18.21
N ILE A 137 -6.99 -10.42 -17.27
CA ILE A 137 -6.84 -10.92 -15.87
C ILE A 137 -6.51 -12.41 -15.80
N SER A 138 -7.10 -13.23 -16.67
CA SER A 138 -6.87 -14.70 -16.68
C SER A 138 -5.44 -15.13 -16.99
N LYS A 139 -4.56 -14.21 -17.36
CA LYS A 139 -3.13 -14.48 -17.65
C LYS A 139 -2.27 -14.58 -16.38
N TYR A 140 -2.76 -14.11 -15.24
CA TYR A 140 -2.03 -14.08 -13.98
C TYR A 140 -2.39 -15.28 -13.11
N LYS A 141 -1.41 -15.84 -12.41
CA LYS A 141 -1.59 -17.00 -11.52
C LYS A 141 -2.39 -16.63 -10.27
N ASP A 142 -2.11 -15.44 -9.76
CA ASP A 142 -2.73 -14.91 -8.55
C ASP A 142 -2.73 -13.37 -8.58
N PHE A 143 -3.32 -12.80 -7.54
CA PHE A 143 -3.48 -11.35 -7.44
C PHE A 143 -2.17 -10.60 -7.15
N SER A 144 -1.21 -11.21 -6.45
CA SER A 144 0.10 -10.59 -6.18
C SER A 144 0.89 -10.45 -7.48
N GLU A 145 0.95 -11.53 -8.29
CA GLU A 145 1.59 -11.49 -9.62
C GLU A 145 0.95 -10.44 -10.54
N LEU A 146 -0.38 -10.30 -10.49
CA LEU A 146 -1.09 -9.26 -11.25
C LEU A 146 -0.61 -7.87 -10.85
N LEU A 147 -0.59 -7.56 -9.55
CA LEU A 147 -0.15 -6.25 -9.06
C LEU A 147 1.30 -5.96 -9.45
N ASP A 148 2.19 -6.94 -9.28
CA ASP A 148 3.61 -6.79 -9.57
C ASP A 148 3.87 -6.47 -11.04
N LYS A 149 3.21 -7.20 -11.94
CA LYS A 149 3.39 -7.02 -13.38
C LYS A 149 2.69 -5.76 -13.92
N GLU A 150 1.49 -5.48 -13.43
CA GLU A 150 0.74 -4.32 -13.94
C GLU A 150 1.29 -2.99 -13.43
N VAL A 151 1.78 -2.91 -12.18
CA VAL A 151 2.42 -1.68 -11.70
C VAL A 151 3.71 -1.36 -12.48
N LEU A 152 4.45 -2.38 -12.90
CA LEU A 152 5.63 -2.17 -13.76
C LEU A 152 5.24 -1.66 -15.15
N LYS A 153 4.11 -2.09 -15.71
CA LYS A 153 3.60 -1.52 -16.96
C LYS A 153 3.21 -0.04 -16.80
N ILE A 154 2.64 0.33 -15.66
CA ILE A 154 2.39 1.75 -15.33
C ILE A 154 3.74 2.51 -15.29
N CYS A 155 4.78 1.92 -14.71
CA CYS A 155 6.12 2.53 -14.67
C CYS A 155 6.72 2.74 -16.07
N ASP A 156 6.40 1.87 -17.02
CA ASP A 156 6.89 1.92 -18.40
C ASP A 156 6.00 2.77 -19.32
N ASP A 157 4.78 3.12 -18.89
CA ASP A 157 3.85 3.93 -19.69
C ASP A 157 4.21 5.41 -19.65
N THR A 158 4.82 5.90 -20.72
CA THR A 158 5.18 7.32 -20.88
C THR A 158 4.00 8.26 -21.00
N ASN A 159 2.79 7.74 -21.22
CA ASN A 159 1.55 8.51 -21.34
C ASN A 159 0.71 8.48 -20.05
N TYR A 160 1.20 7.81 -18.99
CA TYR A 160 0.48 7.73 -17.73
C TYR A 160 0.31 9.11 -17.10
N ASN A 161 -0.94 9.55 -16.97
CA ASN A 161 -1.26 10.91 -16.53
C ASN A 161 -1.36 11.00 -14.99
N ILE A 162 -0.23 11.30 -14.36
CA ILE A 162 -0.12 11.46 -12.90
C ILE A 162 -1.03 12.56 -12.35
N GLU A 163 -1.21 13.66 -13.09
CA GLU A 163 -2.05 14.77 -12.66
C GLU A 163 -3.54 14.39 -12.65
N ASP A 164 -4.02 13.74 -13.71
CA ASP A 164 -5.41 13.28 -13.80
C ASP A 164 -5.75 12.27 -12.71
N ILE A 165 -4.90 11.25 -12.50
CA ILE A 165 -5.13 10.25 -11.47
C ILE A 165 -5.13 10.86 -10.06
N THR A 166 -4.24 11.83 -9.81
CA THR A 166 -4.16 12.56 -8.54
C THR A 166 -5.45 13.34 -8.29
N ASP A 167 -5.91 14.11 -9.26
CA ASP A 167 -7.13 14.93 -9.15
C ASP A 167 -8.37 14.06 -8.91
N ARG A 168 -8.54 12.97 -9.69
CA ARG A 168 -9.64 12.03 -9.51
C ARG A 168 -9.59 11.34 -8.14
N PHE A 169 -8.41 10.99 -7.68
CA PHE A 169 -8.19 10.39 -6.35
C PHE A 169 -8.57 11.36 -5.23
N GLU A 170 -8.03 12.58 -5.24
CA GLU A 170 -8.28 13.58 -4.21
C GLU A 170 -9.77 13.91 -4.10
N LYS A 171 -10.44 14.22 -5.21
CA LYS A 171 -11.90 14.46 -5.25
C LYS A 171 -12.70 13.27 -4.70
N SER A 172 -12.28 12.05 -5.01
CA SER A 172 -12.98 10.83 -4.59
C SER A 172 -12.86 10.59 -3.10
N PHE A 173 -11.65 10.71 -2.56
CA PHE A 173 -11.42 10.48 -1.14
C PHE A 173 -11.93 11.63 -0.27
N ASP A 174 -11.94 12.87 -0.76
CA ASP A 174 -12.61 13.98 -0.07
C ASP A 174 -14.11 13.72 0.07
N LEU A 175 -14.75 13.23 -1.00
CA LEU A 175 -16.17 12.87 -0.97
C LEU A 175 -16.44 11.68 -0.04
N LEU A 176 -15.65 10.60 -0.13
CA LEU A 176 -15.80 9.40 0.69
C LEU A 176 -15.53 9.67 2.17
N SER A 177 -14.46 10.40 2.49
CA SER A 177 -14.10 10.73 3.87
C SER A 177 -15.12 11.66 4.52
N GLY A 178 -15.68 12.59 3.75
CA GLY A 178 -16.74 13.49 4.22
C GLY A 178 -18.05 12.80 4.51
N LEU A 179 -18.39 11.73 3.77
CA LEU A 179 -19.65 11.00 3.91
C LEU A 179 -19.60 9.83 4.89
N PHE A 180 -18.48 9.12 4.94
CA PHE A 180 -18.38 7.85 5.65
C PHE A 180 -17.25 7.82 6.69
N GLY A 181 -16.21 8.65 6.53
CA GLY A 181 -15.03 8.59 7.39
C GLY A 181 -14.46 7.18 7.47
N GLU A 182 -14.19 6.69 8.67
CA GLU A 182 -13.66 5.34 8.94
C GLU A 182 -14.60 4.18 8.56
N ASP A 183 -15.86 4.48 8.27
CA ASP A 183 -16.86 3.49 7.86
C ASP A 183 -16.90 3.25 6.34
N ALA A 184 -16.13 4.00 5.55
CA ALA A 184 -16.17 3.98 4.08
C ALA A 184 -16.05 2.57 3.47
N PHE A 185 -15.26 1.72 4.08
CA PHE A 185 -14.94 0.39 3.57
C PHE A 185 -15.22 -0.73 4.59
N ARG A 186 -16.18 -0.51 5.50
CA ARG A 186 -16.65 -1.52 6.46
C ARG A 186 -17.95 -2.14 5.98
N LYS A 187 -18.22 -3.39 6.38
CA LYS A 187 -19.48 -4.07 6.04
C LYS A 187 -20.69 -3.27 6.51
N PHE A 188 -21.66 -3.07 5.62
CA PHE A 188 -22.96 -2.52 6.00
C PHE A 188 -23.97 -3.66 6.15
N GLU A 189 -24.51 -3.84 7.37
CA GLU A 189 -25.45 -4.91 7.72
C GLU A 189 -26.36 -4.40 8.85
N ASP A 190 -27.64 -4.78 8.82
CA ASP A 190 -28.64 -4.40 9.84
C ASP A 190 -28.70 -2.88 10.10
N GLY A 191 -28.56 -2.08 9.06
CA GLY A 191 -28.69 -0.62 9.12
C GLY A 191 -27.46 0.12 9.64
N LYS A 192 -26.33 -0.56 9.92
CA LYS A 192 -25.10 0.02 10.46
C LYS A 192 -23.84 -0.53 9.78
N TYR A 193 -22.76 0.23 9.87
CA TYR A 193 -21.43 -0.23 9.45
C TYR A 193 -20.77 -1.01 10.60
N THR A 194 -20.22 -2.18 10.29
CA THR A 194 -19.68 -3.11 11.30
C THR A 194 -18.40 -3.80 10.80
N GLY A 195 -17.66 -4.39 11.74
CA GLY A 195 -16.48 -5.18 11.42
C GLY A 195 -15.24 -4.34 11.06
N PRO A 196 -14.17 -4.99 10.60
CA PRO A 196 -12.93 -4.35 10.19
C PRO A 196 -13.05 -3.76 8.78
N PHE A 197 -11.97 -3.06 8.35
CA PHE A 197 -11.74 -2.68 6.96
C PHE A 197 -11.78 -3.91 6.03
N LEU A 198 -12.50 -3.78 4.92
CA LEU A 198 -12.62 -4.82 3.89
C LEU A 198 -11.95 -4.36 2.58
N ALA A 199 -10.90 -5.07 2.16
CA ALA A 199 -10.22 -4.79 0.90
C ALA A 199 -11.14 -4.89 -0.33
N SER A 200 -12.09 -5.84 -0.31
CA SER A 200 -13.09 -5.98 -1.37
C SER A 200 -14.04 -4.78 -1.46
N ALA A 201 -14.47 -4.24 -0.31
CA ALA A 201 -15.27 -3.02 -0.27
C ALA A 201 -14.46 -1.82 -0.79
N PHE A 202 -13.21 -1.70 -0.37
CA PHE A 202 -12.30 -0.67 -0.86
C PHE A 202 -12.16 -0.73 -2.38
N GLN A 203 -11.79 -1.88 -2.94
CA GLN A 203 -11.62 -2.05 -4.38
C GLN A 203 -12.89 -1.70 -5.16
N THR A 204 -14.05 -2.16 -4.70
CA THR A 204 -15.32 -1.91 -5.39
C THR A 204 -15.76 -0.46 -5.27
N ILE A 205 -15.73 0.11 -4.06
CA ILE A 205 -16.28 1.45 -3.78
C ILE A 205 -15.31 2.53 -4.26
N ALA A 206 -14.02 2.45 -3.87
CA ALA A 206 -13.05 3.48 -4.21
C ALA A 206 -12.81 3.54 -5.71
N PHE A 207 -12.61 2.39 -6.38
CA PHE A 207 -12.45 2.35 -7.83
C PHE A 207 -13.71 2.84 -8.56
N GLY A 208 -14.90 2.37 -8.13
CA GLY A 208 -16.16 2.80 -8.72
C GLY A 208 -16.40 4.31 -8.58
N VAL A 209 -16.06 4.91 -7.45
CA VAL A 209 -16.16 6.36 -7.23
C VAL A 209 -15.13 7.10 -8.08
N MET A 210 -13.87 6.67 -8.05
CA MET A 210 -12.77 7.32 -8.75
C MET A 210 -12.99 7.34 -10.27
N THR A 211 -13.44 6.23 -10.86
CA THR A 211 -13.73 6.13 -12.29
C THR A 211 -14.89 7.02 -12.71
N ASN A 212 -15.85 7.29 -11.82
CA ASN A 212 -17.07 8.04 -12.12
C ASN A 212 -17.14 9.41 -11.43
N ILE A 213 -16.05 9.90 -10.84
CA ILE A 213 -16.09 11.05 -9.93
C ILE A 213 -16.68 12.30 -10.59
N GLU A 214 -16.29 12.60 -11.84
CA GLU A 214 -16.79 13.77 -12.56
C GLU A 214 -18.31 13.71 -12.84
N ALA A 215 -18.84 12.51 -13.04
CA ALA A 215 -20.27 12.31 -13.19
C ALA A 215 -21.01 12.40 -11.85
N ILE A 216 -20.42 11.82 -10.79
CA ILE A 216 -20.98 11.84 -9.43
C ILE A 216 -21.08 13.28 -8.91
N LEU A 217 -20.06 14.11 -9.14
CA LEU A 217 -20.05 15.51 -8.69
C LEU A 217 -21.14 16.37 -9.32
N LYS A 218 -21.66 15.99 -10.48
CA LYS A 218 -22.75 16.68 -11.18
C LYS A 218 -24.15 16.30 -10.69
N ILE A 219 -24.28 15.26 -9.86
CA ILE A 219 -25.56 14.82 -9.29
C ILE A 219 -26.01 15.84 -8.24
N GLU A 220 -27.23 16.36 -8.35
CA GLU A 220 -27.78 17.39 -7.44
C GLU A 220 -27.76 16.97 -5.97
N ASP A 221 -28.19 15.74 -5.66
CA ASP A 221 -28.13 15.15 -4.30
C ASP A 221 -27.11 14.00 -4.23
N LYS A 222 -25.85 14.29 -4.67
CA LYS A 222 -24.78 13.30 -4.78
C LYS A 222 -24.51 12.55 -3.48
N ASN A 223 -24.62 13.22 -2.35
CA ASN A 223 -24.34 12.63 -1.04
C ASN A 223 -25.31 11.51 -0.70
N LYS A 224 -26.60 11.77 -0.83
CA LYS A 224 -27.66 10.78 -0.59
C LYS A 224 -27.64 9.67 -1.64
N TRP A 225 -27.39 10.03 -2.90
CA TRP A 225 -27.26 9.09 -3.99
C TRP A 225 -26.09 8.12 -3.73
N LEU A 226 -24.90 8.62 -3.37
CA LEU A 226 -23.72 7.80 -3.13
C LEU A 226 -23.91 6.91 -1.91
N GLN A 227 -24.45 7.44 -0.81
CA GLN A 227 -24.79 6.62 0.38
C GLN A 227 -25.73 5.46 0.04
N LYS A 228 -26.75 5.71 -0.78
CA LYS A 228 -27.67 4.65 -1.24
C LYS A 228 -26.94 3.61 -2.10
N LYS A 229 -26.07 4.04 -3.01
CA LYS A 229 -25.31 3.15 -3.89
C LYS A 229 -24.32 2.28 -3.12
N VAL A 230 -23.55 2.88 -2.21
CA VAL A 230 -22.60 2.14 -1.36
C VAL A 230 -23.32 1.06 -0.53
N LYS A 231 -24.45 1.40 0.10
CA LYS A 231 -25.24 0.42 0.86
C LYS A 231 -25.78 -0.70 -0.03
N ALA A 232 -26.19 -0.39 -1.24
CA ALA A 232 -26.71 -1.38 -2.19
C ALA A 232 -25.67 -2.43 -2.61
N ILE A 233 -24.39 -2.08 -2.66
CA ILE A 233 -23.30 -3.04 -3.00
C ILE A 233 -23.33 -4.27 -2.09
N TYR A 234 -23.60 -4.10 -0.80
CA TYR A 234 -23.64 -5.20 0.17
C TYR A 234 -24.88 -6.11 0.03
N LEU A 235 -25.84 -5.72 -0.82
CA LEU A 235 -27.03 -6.52 -1.15
C LEU A 235 -26.92 -7.18 -2.54
N GLU A 236 -25.91 -6.79 -3.32
CA GLU A 236 -25.68 -7.35 -4.66
C GLU A 236 -25.17 -8.80 -4.60
N GLU A 237 -25.90 -9.71 -5.23
CA GLU A 237 -25.57 -11.15 -5.21
C GLU A 237 -24.16 -11.44 -5.72
N THR A 238 -23.73 -10.74 -6.78
CA THR A 238 -22.39 -10.87 -7.35
C THR A 238 -21.32 -10.46 -6.36
N TYR A 239 -21.51 -9.34 -5.63
CA TYR A 239 -20.58 -8.89 -4.61
C TYR A 239 -20.50 -9.89 -3.45
N ILE A 240 -21.65 -10.30 -2.92
CA ILE A 240 -21.74 -11.27 -1.82
C ILE A 240 -21.03 -12.56 -2.18
N ARG A 241 -21.34 -13.14 -3.34
CA ARG A 241 -20.76 -14.42 -3.79
C ARG A 241 -19.23 -14.36 -3.94
N ASN A 242 -18.69 -13.24 -4.42
CA ASN A 242 -17.26 -13.08 -4.67
C ASN A 242 -16.45 -12.59 -3.45
N THR A 243 -17.12 -12.26 -2.35
CA THR A 243 -16.46 -11.74 -1.12
C THR A 243 -16.61 -12.66 0.08
N VAL A 244 -17.20 -13.86 -0.09
CA VAL A 244 -17.28 -14.88 0.97
C VAL A 244 -15.86 -15.37 1.33
N PRO A 245 -15.52 -15.49 2.63
CA PRO A 245 -14.23 -16.01 3.06
C PRO A 245 -13.96 -17.40 2.45
N GLY A 246 -12.81 -17.57 1.78
CA GLY A 246 -12.41 -18.81 1.12
C GLY A 246 -12.64 -18.86 -0.39
N VAL A 247 -13.33 -17.90 -0.98
CA VAL A 247 -13.35 -17.73 -2.44
C VAL A 247 -12.02 -17.09 -2.85
N ARG A 248 -11.19 -17.83 -3.57
CA ARG A 248 -10.03 -17.25 -4.25
C ARG A 248 -10.56 -16.45 -5.44
N ALA A 249 -10.35 -15.14 -5.42
CA ALA A 249 -10.58 -14.28 -6.56
C ALA A 249 -9.59 -14.60 -7.67
#